data_6427377948703a9a08dd50d2e23b2cc2
#
_entry.id   6427377948703a9a08dd50d2e23b2cc2
#
_cell.length_a   1.000
_cell.length_b   1.000
_cell.length_c   1.000
_cell.angle_alpha   90.00
_cell.angle_beta   90.00
_cell.angle_gamma   90.00
#
_symmetry.space_group_name_H-M   'P 1'
#
loop_
_entity.id
_entity.type
_entity.pdbx_description
1 polymer ?
#
loop_
_entity_poly.entity_id
_entity_poly.type
_entity_poly.pdbx_seq_one_letter_code
_entity_poly.pdbx_strand_id
1 'polypeptide(L)'
;MNRFKMETVIRVKRVYEEFSKSDGFRMLVDRLWPRGLTKQAAHVDLWMKEIAPSNELRKWYHQDMSQWALFRKKYLSELQHSASLAEFKSACAKHKVVTLLYGSKDAEHNHALILLDILRNPDMIK
;
A
#
# COMPACT_ATOMS: atom_id res chain seq x y z
N MET A 1 0.91 7.89 -26.51
CA MET A 1 0.61 7.65 -25.93
C MET A 1 0.31 6.93 -25.28
N ASN A 2 0.29 6.87 -24.92
CA ASN A 2 -0.09 6.31 -24.24
C ASN A 2 -0.70 6.11 -23.61
N ARG A 3 -1.04 6.60 -23.38
CA ARG A 3 -1.67 6.50 -22.65
C ARG A 3 -2.57 5.79 -22.60
N PHE A 4 -2.77 5.29 -23.18
CA PHE A 4 -3.54 4.45 -23.14
C PHE A 4 -3.22 3.37 -22.78
N LYS A 5 -2.73 3.61 -22.53
CA LYS A 5 -2.47 2.47 -21.92
C LYS A 5 -3.54 2.05 -21.00
N MET A 6 -3.66 0.82 -20.79
CA MET A 6 -4.67 0.34 -20.03
C MET A 6 -4.52 0.76 -18.64
N GLU A 7 -5.51 1.29 -18.10
CA GLU A 7 -5.45 1.72 -16.73
C GLU A 7 -5.56 0.55 -15.78
N THR A 8 -4.71 0.55 -14.77
CA THR A 8 -4.76 -0.46 -13.73
C THR A 8 -5.86 -0.11 -12.73
N VAL A 9 -6.67 -1.09 -12.39
CA VAL A 9 -7.64 -0.94 -11.30
C VAL A 9 -6.92 -1.22 -10.00
N ILE A 10 -6.93 -0.27 -9.09
CA ILE A 10 -6.27 -0.43 -7.79
C ILE A 10 -7.32 -0.56 -6.71
N ARG A 11 -7.20 -1.59 -5.91
CA ARG A 11 -8.09 -1.86 -4.78
C ARG A 11 -7.27 -1.94 -3.50
N VAL A 12 -7.95 -1.77 -2.38
CA VAL A 12 -7.32 -1.89 -1.07
C VAL A 12 -8.14 -2.88 -0.27
N LYS A 13 -7.47 -3.79 0.42
CA LYS A 13 -8.16 -4.85 1.13
C LYS A 13 -7.33 -5.24 2.35
N ARG A 14 -8.01 -5.52 3.44
CA ARG A 14 -7.30 -6.03 4.62
C ARG A 14 -6.84 -7.46 4.31
N VAL A 15 -5.57 -7.75 4.64
CA VAL A 15 -4.97 -9.04 4.27
C VAL A 15 -5.70 -10.22 4.91
N TYR A 16 -6.44 -9.98 6.00
CA TYR A 16 -7.18 -11.02 6.69
C TYR A 16 -8.55 -11.29 6.08
N GLU A 17 -9.00 -10.47 5.12
CA GLU A 17 -10.25 -10.74 4.41
C GLU A 17 -10.05 -11.90 3.44
N GLU A 18 -11.15 -12.56 3.13
CA GLU A 18 -11.10 -13.74 2.30
C GLU A 18 -10.55 -13.43 0.91
N PHE A 19 -9.67 -14.31 0.45
CA PHE A 19 -9.09 -14.21 -0.89
C PHE A 19 -10.19 -14.31 -1.96
N SER A 20 -10.05 -13.54 -3.01
CA SER A 20 -10.91 -13.62 -4.18
C SER A 20 -10.05 -13.56 -5.45
N LYS A 21 -10.42 -14.34 -6.45
CA LYS A 21 -9.72 -14.28 -7.73
C LYS A 21 -9.81 -12.90 -8.36
N SER A 22 -10.87 -12.16 -8.06
CA SER A 22 -11.03 -10.81 -8.59
C SER A 22 -10.06 -9.81 -7.99
N ASP A 23 -9.30 -10.20 -6.96
CA ASP A 23 -8.30 -9.32 -6.37
C ASP A 23 -7.15 -9.04 -7.33
N GLY A 24 -6.93 -9.91 -8.32
CA GLY A 24 -5.83 -9.73 -9.24
C GLY A 24 -4.48 -9.94 -8.57
N PHE A 25 -3.54 -9.06 -8.86
CA PHE A 25 -2.20 -9.13 -8.27
C PHE A 25 -2.26 -8.60 -6.84
N ARG A 26 -1.95 -9.45 -5.88
CA ARG A 26 -2.07 -9.10 -4.45
C ARG A 26 -0.71 -8.69 -3.91
N MET A 27 -0.61 -7.44 -3.52
CA MET A 27 0.65 -6.85 -3.06
C MET A 27 0.52 -6.44 -1.60
N LEU A 28 1.31 -7.05 -0.73
CA LEU A 28 1.34 -6.66 0.68
C LEU A 28 2.24 -5.45 0.83
N VAL A 29 1.70 -4.38 1.43
CA VAL A 29 2.43 -3.11 1.58
C VAL A 29 2.77 -2.79 3.02
N ASP A 30 2.65 -3.76 3.92
CA ASP A 30 3.06 -3.62 5.31
C ASP A 30 4.54 -3.93 5.45
N ARG A 31 5.17 -3.36 6.48
CA ARG A 31 6.57 -3.64 6.75
C ARG A 31 6.76 -5.01 7.41
N LEU A 32 5.79 -5.44 8.20
CA LEU A 32 5.86 -6.73 8.90
C LEU A 32 4.89 -7.71 8.28
N TRP A 33 5.25 -9.00 8.30
CA TRP A 33 4.37 -10.05 7.82
C TRP A 33 3.14 -10.15 8.73
N PRO A 34 1.95 -10.38 8.17
CA PRO A 34 0.71 -10.43 8.96
C PRO A 34 0.76 -11.57 9.97
N ARG A 35 0.50 -11.24 11.22
CA ARG A 35 0.52 -12.23 12.29
C ARG A 35 -0.53 -13.30 12.04
N GLY A 36 -0.12 -14.57 12.19
CA GLY A 36 -1.04 -15.67 12.11
C GLY A 36 -1.37 -16.19 10.72
N LEU A 37 -0.79 -15.59 9.67
CA LEU A 37 -1.04 -16.04 8.31
C LEU A 37 0.16 -16.74 7.72
N THR A 38 -0.06 -17.93 7.13
CA THR A 38 0.97 -18.59 6.33
C THR A 38 1.03 -17.93 4.97
N LYS A 39 2.08 -18.22 4.22
CA LYS A 39 2.20 -17.70 2.86
C LYS A 39 1.04 -18.19 1.99
N GLN A 40 0.66 -19.46 2.14
CA GLN A 40 -0.45 -20.00 1.36
C GLN A 40 -1.76 -19.31 1.70
N ALA A 41 -2.03 -19.09 2.99
CA ALA A 41 -3.29 -18.50 3.40
C ALA A 41 -3.39 -17.03 3.00
N ALA A 42 -2.27 -16.33 2.97
CA ALA A 42 -2.26 -14.90 2.68
C ALA A 42 -2.42 -14.59 1.19
N HIS A 43 -2.08 -15.54 0.31
CA HIS A 43 -2.15 -15.32 -1.14
C HIS A 43 -1.45 -14.02 -1.57
N VAL A 44 -0.26 -13.77 -1.04
CA VAL A 44 0.51 -12.58 -1.39
C VAL A 44 1.38 -12.89 -2.60
N ASP A 45 1.20 -12.13 -3.66
CA ASP A 45 2.02 -12.29 -4.87
C ASP A 45 3.34 -11.55 -4.76
N LEU A 46 3.34 -10.42 -4.06
CA LEU A 46 4.54 -9.63 -3.84
C LEU A 46 4.44 -8.95 -2.50
N TRP A 47 5.50 -9.05 -1.70
CA TRP A 47 5.60 -8.33 -0.43
C TRP A 47 6.58 -7.19 -0.62
N MET A 48 6.04 -5.97 -0.70
CA MET A 48 6.87 -4.78 -0.92
C MET A 48 7.01 -4.00 0.38
N LYS A 49 7.78 -4.53 1.30
CA LYS A 49 7.87 -3.96 2.64
C LYS A 49 8.55 -2.59 2.66
N GLU A 50 9.41 -2.30 1.69
CA GLU A 50 10.10 -1.01 1.66
C GLU A 50 9.19 0.16 1.31
N ILE A 51 7.99 -0.09 0.79
CA ILE A 51 7.06 1.00 0.52
C ILE A 51 6.27 1.41 1.75
N ALA A 52 6.32 0.60 2.81
CA ALA A 52 5.61 0.89 4.06
C ALA A 52 6.24 2.09 4.77
N PRO A 53 5.50 2.73 5.68
CA PRO A 53 6.10 3.77 6.53
C PRO A 53 7.29 3.23 7.28
N SER A 54 8.25 4.09 7.58
CA SER A 54 9.42 3.69 8.36
C SER A 54 8.99 3.15 9.72
N ASN A 55 9.85 2.35 10.34
CA ASN A 55 9.57 1.86 11.69
C ASN A 55 9.37 3.01 12.65
N GLU A 56 10.15 4.08 12.50
CA GLU A 56 10.04 5.24 13.36
C GLU A 56 8.68 5.91 13.24
N LEU A 57 8.24 6.12 11.99
CA LEU A 57 6.95 6.76 11.74
C LEU A 57 5.81 5.89 12.24
N ARG A 58 5.90 4.57 11.98
CA ARG A 58 4.87 3.64 12.42
C ARG A 58 4.73 3.67 13.95
N LYS A 59 5.86 3.63 14.67
CA LYS A 59 5.82 3.64 16.13
C LYS A 59 5.30 4.98 16.66
N TRP A 60 5.69 6.06 16.01
CA TRP A 60 5.22 7.39 16.40
C TRP A 60 3.69 7.47 16.28
N TYR A 61 3.15 6.99 15.18
CA TYR A 61 1.70 7.03 14.97
C TYR A 61 0.95 6.14 15.94
N HIS A 62 1.52 5.00 16.31
CA HIS A 62 0.85 4.08 17.21
C HIS A 62 0.76 4.63 18.63
N GLN A 63 1.55 5.63 18.98
CA GLN A 63 1.45 6.27 20.28
C GLN A 63 0.22 7.17 20.39
N ASP A 64 -0.25 7.71 19.28
CA ASP A 64 -1.43 8.57 19.27
C ASP A 64 -2.03 8.56 17.87
N MET A 65 -2.98 7.69 17.66
CA MET A 65 -3.56 7.49 16.34
C MET A 65 -4.59 8.57 15.97
N SER A 66 -4.79 9.55 16.86
CA SER A 66 -5.57 10.72 16.50
C SER A 66 -4.81 11.66 15.57
N GLN A 67 -3.51 11.41 15.37
CA GLN A 67 -2.64 12.25 14.54
C GLN A 67 -2.62 11.81 13.08
N TRP A 68 -3.74 11.35 12.58
CA TRP A 68 -3.79 10.80 11.21
C TRP A 68 -3.33 11.81 10.15
N ALA A 69 -3.80 13.06 10.24
CA ALA A 69 -3.45 14.05 9.23
C ALA A 69 -1.94 14.30 9.20
N LEU A 70 -1.32 14.33 10.39
CA LEU A 70 0.12 14.55 10.47
C LEU A 70 0.89 13.31 10.02
N PHE A 71 0.38 12.12 10.38
CA PHE A 71 0.97 10.87 9.90
C PHE A 71 0.98 10.85 8.37
N ARG A 72 -0.15 11.19 7.75
CA ARG A 72 -0.26 11.20 6.30
C ARG A 72 0.78 12.14 5.69
N LYS A 73 0.91 13.33 6.26
CA LYS A 73 1.88 14.30 5.76
C LYS A 73 3.31 13.78 5.87
N LYS A 74 3.64 13.16 7.01
CA LYS A 74 4.97 12.62 7.22
C LYS A 74 5.25 11.45 6.29
N TYR A 75 4.26 10.60 6.06
CA TYR A 75 4.44 9.46 5.17
C TYR A 75 4.64 9.92 3.72
N LEU A 76 3.86 10.91 3.28
CA LEU A 76 4.05 11.46 1.95
C LEU A 76 5.46 12.01 1.77
N SER A 77 6.01 12.64 2.82
CA SER A 77 7.37 13.14 2.77
C SER A 77 8.38 11.99 2.65
N GLU A 78 8.17 10.90 3.40
CA GLU A 78 9.04 9.74 3.28
C GLU A 78 9.01 9.18 1.86
N LEU A 79 7.81 9.07 1.30
CA LEU A 79 7.65 8.49 -0.04
C LEU A 79 8.30 9.37 -1.10
N GLN A 80 8.22 10.67 -0.93
CA GLN A 80 8.82 11.60 -1.89
C GLN A 80 10.32 11.39 -2.02
N HIS A 81 10.97 10.94 -0.95
CA HIS A 81 12.41 10.72 -0.92
C HIS A 81 12.79 9.23 -0.98
N SER A 82 11.82 8.37 -1.25
CA SER A 82 12.05 6.93 -1.23
C SER A 82 12.43 6.41 -2.61
N ALA A 83 13.49 5.61 -2.65
CA ALA A 83 13.86 4.93 -3.89
C ALA A 83 12.84 3.87 -4.28
N SER A 84 12.01 3.42 -3.33
CA SER A 84 11.05 2.35 -3.59
C SER A 84 9.79 2.83 -4.29
N LEU A 85 9.54 4.14 -4.32
CA LEU A 85 8.30 4.63 -4.91
C LEU A 85 8.18 4.32 -6.40
N ALA A 86 9.26 4.54 -7.15
CA ALA A 86 9.25 4.24 -8.58
C ALA A 86 9.04 2.76 -8.83
N GLU A 87 9.69 1.92 -8.02
CA GLU A 87 9.54 0.48 -8.14
C GLU A 87 8.10 0.05 -7.82
N PHE A 88 7.51 0.65 -6.80
CA PHE A 88 6.13 0.38 -6.44
C PHE A 88 5.18 0.73 -7.58
N LYS A 89 5.32 1.92 -8.15
CA LYS A 89 4.48 2.35 -9.26
C LYS A 89 4.64 1.44 -10.46
N SER A 90 5.88 1.05 -10.75
CA SER A 90 6.17 0.17 -11.87
C SER A 90 5.52 -1.20 -11.67
N ALA A 91 5.61 -1.75 -10.47
CA ALA A 91 5.01 -3.04 -10.17
C ALA A 91 3.50 -3.00 -10.36
N CYS A 92 2.86 -1.92 -9.90
CA CYS A 92 1.41 -1.79 -10.06
C CYS A 92 1.00 -1.67 -11.52
N ALA A 93 1.80 -0.97 -12.33
CA ALA A 93 1.45 -0.72 -13.72
C ALA A 93 1.51 -1.96 -14.59
N LYS A 94 2.12 -3.04 -14.12
CA LYS A 94 2.25 -4.27 -14.90
C LYS A 94 0.99 -5.13 -14.93
N HIS A 95 -0.01 -4.81 -14.12
CA HIS A 95 -1.17 -5.67 -13.95
C HIS A 95 -2.45 -4.89 -14.18
N LYS A 96 -3.49 -5.58 -14.65
CA LYS A 96 -4.80 -4.95 -14.86
C LYS A 96 -5.50 -4.64 -13.55
N VAL A 97 -5.35 -5.50 -12.57
CA VAL A 97 -5.97 -5.33 -11.25
C VAL A 97 -4.91 -5.58 -10.21
N VAL A 98 -4.76 -4.64 -9.29
CA VAL A 98 -3.85 -4.78 -8.16
C VAL A 98 -4.64 -4.53 -6.88
N THR A 99 -4.49 -5.41 -5.90
CA THR A 99 -5.06 -5.21 -4.58
C THR A 99 -3.93 -4.98 -3.60
N LEU A 100 -3.91 -3.79 -3.00
CA LEU A 100 -2.95 -3.47 -1.96
C LEU A 100 -3.46 -4.05 -0.64
N LEU A 101 -2.65 -4.88 -0.01
CA LEU A 101 -3.04 -5.57 1.23
C LEU A 101 -2.38 -4.91 2.43
N TYR A 102 -3.15 -4.74 3.47
CA TYR A 102 -2.66 -4.17 4.73
C TYR A 102 -3.20 -4.97 5.90
N GLY A 103 -2.55 -4.87 7.07
CA GLY A 103 -2.95 -5.65 8.24
C GLY A 103 -3.74 -4.90 9.29
N SER A 104 -3.71 -3.57 9.27
CA SER A 104 -4.38 -2.75 10.27
C SER A 104 -5.88 -3.07 10.36
N LYS A 105 -6.45 -2.92 11.55
CA LYS A 105 -7.90 -3.09 11.73
C LYS A 105 -8.68 -1.86 11.28
N ASP A 106 -8.00 -0.73 11.11
CA ASP A 106 -8.65 0.53 10.74
C ASP A 106 -8.78 0.62 9.22
N ALA A 107 -9.99 0.44 8.71
CA ALA A 107 -10.23 0.47 7.27
C ALA A 107 -10.28 1.88 6.70
N GLU A 108 -10.33 2.89 7.55
CA GLU A 108 -10.45 4.27 7.10
C GLU A 108 -9.15 5.05 7.21
N HIS A 109 -8.24 4.62 8.08
CA HIS A 109 -6.97 5.30 8.30
C HIS A 109 -5.84 4.30 8.29
N ASN A 110 -5.34 4.00 7.10
CA ASN A 110 -4.19 3.12 6.95
C ASN A 110 -3.34 3.58 5.77
N HIS A 111 -2.08 3.18 5.78
CA HIS A 111 -1.14 3.68 4.77
C HIS A 111 -1.45 3.18 3.36
N ALA A 112 -2.15 2.06 3.24
CA ALA A 112 -2.51 1.56 1.91
C ALA A 112 -3.43 2.54 1.19
N LEU A 113 -4.30 3.23 1.93
CA LEU A 113 -5.17 4.24 1.34
C LEU A 113 -4.38 5.44 0.84
N ILE A 114 -3.28 5.77 1.53
CA ILE A 114 -2.40 6.85 1.07
C ILE A 114 -1.71 6.45 -0.23
N LEU A 115 -1.26 5.19 -0.31
CA LEU A 115 -0.66 4.69 -1.54
C LEU A 115 -1.67 4.69 -2.69
N LEU A 116 -2.92 4.32 -2.40
CA LEU A 116 -3.99 4.37 -3.40
C LEU A 116 -4.15 5.79 -3.93
N ASP A 117 -4.16 6.78 -3.03
CA ASP A 117 -4.30 8.17 -3.44
C ASP A 117 -3.17 8.61 -4.36
N ILE A 118 -1.93 8.20 -4.06
CA ILE A 118 -0.78 8.54 -4.88
C ILE A 118 -0.91 7.97 -6.28
N LEU A 119 -1.38 6.71 -6.38
CA LEU A 119 -1.53 6.07 -7.67
C LEU A 119 -2.62 6.74 -8.51
N ARG A 120 -3.67 7.22 -7.85
CA ARG A 120 -4.77 7.90 -8.53
C ARG A 120 -4.47 9.35 -8.82
N ASN A 121 -3.59 9.96 -8.05
CA ASN A 121 -3.27 11.39 -8.16
C ASN A 121 -1.76 11.55 -8.19
N PRO A 122 -1.12 11.24 -9.33
CA PRO A 122 0.35 11.24 -9.40
C PRO A 122 0.99 12.58 -9.02
N ASP A 123 0.23 13.68 -9.13
CA ASP A 123 0.78 15.00 -8.82
C ASP A 123 0.92 15.25 -7.32
N MET A 124 0.40 14.38 -6.48
CA MET A 124 0.54 14.55 -5.04
C MET A 124 1.99 14.55 -4.58
N ILE A 125 2.84 13.82 -5.31
CA ILE A 125 4.27 13.73 -5.01
C ILE A 125 5.03 14.03 -6.27
N LYS A 126 5.92 15.01 -6.18
CA LYS A 126 6.70 15.45 -7.35
C LYS A 126 8.14 15.03 -7.33
#